data_c4b5adc4d1038e4a73a48fd6e85e0ce8
#
_entry.id   c4b5adc4d1038e4a73a48fd6e85e0ce8
#
_cell.length_a   1.000
_cell.length_b   1.000
_cell.length_c   1.000
_cell.angle_alpha   90.00
_cell.angle_beta   90.00
_cell.angle_gamma   90.00
#
_symmetry.space_group_name_H-M   'P 1'
#
loop_
_entity.id
_entity.type
_entity.pdbx_description
1 polymer ?
#
loop_
_entity_poly.entity_id
_entity_poly.type
_entity_poly.pdbx_seq_one_letter_code
_entity_poly.pdbx_strand_id
1 'polypeptide(L)'
;MRRRNFIALLGGAAAGWPFVALTCCTPAAAEDYPARPITLIIPFPAGGGVDTIGRVIAAKLAGALGQQVIVENRAGAGSVIGIRAAAKAAPDGYTILMATTGAGVSANPGYDIIKDFAPIGLIASIPITVQANPAAPVNSLSDIVAMAKKTPGGLTVGTPPPPTLNYLGAELFKSLTGAEVTIVTYKGTGPLTNDLVGGHIMVAFNTLPPAISNIQAGKIKAIAVCATARLAAQARSARRPG
;
A
#
# COMPACT_ATOMS: atom_id res chain seq x y z
N MET A 1 -62.56 -41.40 32.16
CA MET A 1 -62.33 -40.45 31.07
C MET A 1 -62.78 -41.10 29.75
N ARG A 2 -63.73 -40.50 29.02
CA ARG A 2 -64.29 -41.09 27.81
C ARG A 2 -63.35 -40.86 26.59
N ARG A 3 -63.06 -41.89 25.82
CA ARG A 3 -62.18 -41.86 24.65
C ARG A 3 -62.40 -40.67 23.68
N ARG A 4 -63.62 -40.17 23.61
CA ARG A 4 -64.03 -39.03 22.76
C ARG A 4 -63.35 -37.69 23.16
N ASN A 5 -63.07 -37.49 24.45
CA ASN A 5 -62.43 -36.22 24.93
C ASN A 5 -60.93 -36.20 24.71
N PHE A 6 -60.31 -37.38 24.56
CA PHE A 6 -58.89 -37.49 24.27
C PHE A 6 -58.57 -37.15 22.81
N ILE A 7 -59.43 -37.54 21.91
CA ILE A 7 -59.29 -37.26 20.47
C ILE A 7 -59.52 -35.76 20.16
N ALA A 8 -60.44 -35.11 20.87
CA ALA A 8 -60.69 -33.67 20.70
C ALA A 8 -59.51 -32.80 21.18
N LEU A 9 -58.75 -33.24 22.19
CA LEU A 9 -57.55 -32.54 22.67
C LEU A 9 -56.34 -32.69 21.73
N LEU A 10 -56.21 -33.84 21.04
CA LEU A 10 -55.14 -34.06 20.07
C LEU A 10 -55.42 -33.35 18.71
N GLY A 11 -56.66 -33.19 18.32
CA GLY A 11 -57.04 -32.47 17.10
C GLY A 11 -56.85 -30.97 17.17
N GLY A 12 -57.00 -30.37 18.38
CA GLY A 12 -56.78 -28.94 18.57
C GLY A 12 -55.32 -28.51 18.57
N ALA A 13 -54.41 -29.40 19.02
CA ALA A 13 -52.99 -29.13 19.03
C ALA A 13 -52.32 -29.19 17.67
N ALA A 14 -52.87 -29.97 16.71
CA ALA A 14 -52.35 -30.13 15.37
C ALA A 14 -52.71 -28.97 14.40
N ALA A 15 -53.81 -28.24 14.70
CA ALA A 15 -54.23 -27.11 13.85
C ALA A 15 -53.51 -25.78 14.14
N GLY A 16 -52.91 -25.64 15.33
CA GLY A 16 -52.17 -24.43 15.72
C GLY A 16 -50.69 -24.41 15.30
N TRP A 17 -50.11 -25.55 14.94
CA TRP A 17 -48.65 -25.65 14.67
C TRP A 17 -48.18 -24.94 13.41
N PRO A 18 -48.90 -24.89 12.26
CA PRO A 18 -48.41 -24.19 11.09
C PRO A 18 -48.47 -22.65 11.19
N PHE A 19 -49.28 -22.09 12.12
CA PHE A 19 -49.38 -20.64 12.24
C PHE A 19 -48.28 -20.01 13.08
N VAL A 20 -47.66 -20.76 14.00
CA VAL A 20 -46.53 -20.24 14.85
C VAL A 20 -45.21 -20.24 14.06
N ALA A 21 -45.03 -21.09 13.04
CA ALA A 21 -43.82 -21.18 12.26
C ALA A 21 -43.68 -20.06 11.19
N LEU A 22 -44.77 -19.36 10.84
CA LEU A 22 -44.76 -18.32 9.80
C LEU A 22 -44.43 -16.92 10.29
N THR A 23 -44.40 -16.71 11.61
CA THR A 23 -44.17 -15.37 12.21
C THR A 23 -42.71 -15.07 12.54
N CYS A 24 -41.75 -16.00 12.33
CA CYS A 24 -40.34 -15.79 12.62
C CYS A 24 -39.44 -15.47 11.39
N CYS A 25 -40.01 -15.36 10.20
CA CYS A 25 -39.31 -14.81 9.05
C CYS A 25 -39.47 -13.29 9.05
N THR A 26 -38.86 -12.58 9.99
CA THR A 26 -38.52 -11.17 9.75
C THR A 26 -37.59 -11.16 8.56
N PRO A 27 -37.94 -10.43 7.46
CA PRO A 27 -36.97 -10.22 6.40
C PRO A 27 -35.75 -9.61 7.08
N ALA A 28 -34.59 -10.26 6.96
CA ALA A 28 -33.33 -9.62 7.29
C ALA A 28 -33.26 -8.40 6.36
N ALA A 29 -33.62 -7.24 6.87
CA ALA A 29 -33.38 -5.99 6.16
C ALA A 29 -31.88 -5.99 5.90
N ALA A 30 -31.49 -6.06 4.63
CA ALA A 30 -30.12 -5.86 4.24
C ALA A 30 -29.77 -4.47 4.78
N GLU A 31 -28.89 -4.39 5.79
CA GLU A 31 -28.40 -3.11 6.28
C GLU A 31 -27.83 -2.36 5.07
N ASP A 32 -28.25 -1.11 4.89
CA ASP A 32 -27.72 -0.25 3.83
C ASP A 32 -26.20 -0.13 4.02
N TYR A 33 -25.43 -0.83 3.21
CA TYR A 33 -23.98 -0.75 3.24
C TYR A 33 -23.50 0.50 2.48
N PRO A 34 -22.59 1.31 3.08
CA PRO A 34 -22.02 1.20 4.42
C PRO A 34 -22.84 1.98 5.46
N ALA A 35 -23.23 1.33 6.58
CA ALA A 35 -23.94 1.96 7.70
C ALA A 35 -23.01 2.61 8.74
N ARG A 36 -21.69 2.35 8.67
CA ARG A 36 -20.66 2.84 9.61
C ARG A 36 -19.35 3.16 8.89
N PRO A 37 -18.41 3.89 9.53
CA PRO A 37 -17.13 4.21 8.91
C PRO A 37 -16.35 2.98 8.44
N ILE A 38 -15.67 3.13 7.29
CA ILE A 38 -14.79 2.14 6.70
C ILE A 38 -13.35 2.44 7.09
N THR A 39 -12.58 1.44 7.48
CA THR A 39 -11.15 1.56 7.76
C THR A 39 -10.33 1.18 6.53
N LEU A 40 -9.52 2.12 6.03
CA LEU A 40 -8.52 1.86 5.00
C LEU A 40 -7.15 1.64 5.64
N ILE A 41 -6.73 0.37 5.72
CA ILE A 41 -5.39 0.03 6.22
C ILE A 41 -4.35 0.31 5.14
N ILE A 42 -3.37 1.14 5.49
CA ILE A 42 -2.18 1.42 4.67
C ILE A 42 -0.98 0.84 5.42
N PRO A 43 -0.33 -0.23 4.90
CA PRO A 43 0.73 -0.94 5.60
C PRO A 43 2.10 -0.24 5.48
N PHE A 44 2.10 1.09 5.38
CA PHE A 44 3.28 1.94 5.25
C PHE A 44 3.17 3.16 6.15
N PRO A 45 4.31 3.80 6.52
CA PRO A 45 4.31 5.03 7.30
C PRO A 45 3.56 6.16 6.59
N ALA A 46 2.99 7.05 7.39
CA ALA A 46 2.37 8.28 6.90
C ALA A 46 3.37 9.15 6.13
N GLY A 47 2.88 9.92 5.14
CA GLY A 47 3.69 10.80 4.28
C GLY A 47 4.44 10.08 3.16
N GLY A 48 4.35 8.75 3.05
CA GLY A 48 4.87 7.97 1.93
C GLY A 48 3.98 8.04 0.68
N GLY A 49 4.50 7.53 -0.46
CA GLY A 49 3.76 7.56 -1.72
C GLY A 49 2.42 6.81 -1.67
N VAL A 50 2.38 5.66 -0.98
CA VAL A 50 1.15 4.88 -0.80
C VAL A 50 0.16 5.61 0.09
N ASP A 51 0.62 6.25 1.18
CA ASP A 51 -0.22 7.04 2.08
C ASP A 51 -0.84 8.25 1.37
N THR A 52 -0.04 8.97 0.58
CA THR A 52 -0.52 10.13 -0.19
C THR A 52 -1.67 9.75 -1.13
N ILE A 53 -1.51 8.65 -1.89
CA ILE A 53 -2.55 8.16 -2.80
C ILE A 53 -3.74 7.63 -1.99
N GLY A 54 -3.50 6.87 -0.92
CA GLY A 54 -4.54 6.31 -0.08
C GLY A 54 -5.46 7.37 0.53
N ARG A 55 -4.92 8.51 0.96
CA ARG A 55 -5.73 9.64 1.47
C ARG A 55 -6.60 10.28 0.40
N VAL A 56 -6.08 10.39 -0.83
CA VAL A 56 -6.88 10.89 -1.96
C VAL A 56 -8.03 9.93 -2.28
N ILE A 57 -7.76 8.62 -2.27
CA ILE A 57 -8.78 7.59 -2.50
C ILE A 57 -9.79 7.56 -1.35
N ALA A 58 -9.35 7.61 -0.09
CA ALA A 58 -10.23 7.65 1.07
C ALA A 58 -11.23 8.81 0.99
N ALA A 59 -10.76 10.01 0.63
CA ALA A 59 -11.62 11.18 0.47
C ALA A 59 -12.66 10.99 -0.67
N LYS A 60 -12.25 10.39 -1.80
CA LYS A 60 -13.16 10.11 -2.92
C LYS A 60 -14.18 9.02 -2.57
N LEU A 61 -13.74 7.95 -1.92
CA LEU A 61 -14.63 6.88 -1.45
C LEU A 61 -15.63 7.39 -0.44
N ALA A 62 -15.20 8.23 0.52
CA ALA A 62 -16.09 8.83 1.51
C ALA A 62 -17.23 9.63 0.84
N GLY A 63 -16.89 10.44 -0.18
CA GLY A 63 -17.90 11.18 -0.94
C GLY A 63 -18.85 10.30 -1.76
N ALA A 64 -18.33 9.19 -2.31
CA ALA A 64 -19.15 8.28 -3.13
C ALA A 64 -20.05 7.36 -2.29
N LEU A 65 -19.58 6.95 -1.11
CA LEU A 65 -20.29 6.00 -0.25
C LEU A 65 -21.16 6.68 0.83
N GLY A 66 -21.05 8.00 1.00
CA GLY A 66 -21.78 8.73 2.04
C GLY A 66 -21.32 8.43 3.47
N GLN A 67 -20.19 7.73 3.65
CA GLN A 67 -19.63 7.34 4.94
C GLN A 67 -18.16 7.70 5.04
N GLN A 68 -17.67 7.92 6.27
CA GLN A 68 -16.25 8.20 6.49
C GLN A 68 -15.37 7.01 6.09
N VAL A 69 -14.24 7.32 5.43
CA VAL A 69 -13.16 6.36 5.20
C VAL A 69 -11.94 6.80 5.99
N ILE A 70 -11.65 6.06 7.07
CA ILE A 70 -10.60 6.38 8.03
C ILE A 70 -9.30 5.70 7.57
N VAL A 71 -8.26 6.49 7.31
CA VAL A 71 -6.95 5.96 6.97
C VAL A 71 -6.21 5.55 8.22
N GLU A 72 -5.79 4.30 8.29
CA GLU A 72 -4.98 3.74 9.37
C GLU A 72 -3.63 3.26 8.84
N ASN A 73 -2.53 3.91 9.26
CA ASN A 73 -1.17 3.51 8.88
C ASN A 73 -0.66 2.43 9.85
N ARG A 74 -0.56 1.17 9.38
CA ARG A 74 0.00 0.03 10.12
C ARG A 74 1.31 -0.41 9.50
N ALA A 75 2.35 0.40 9.66
CA ALA A 75 3.66 0.11 9.12
C ALA A 75 4.43 -0.96 9.92
N GLY A 76 5.39 -1.60 9.26
CA GLY A 76 6.36 -2.51 9.89
C GLY A 76 6.62 -3.78 9.08
N ALA A 77 7.81 -4.35 9.24
CA ALA A 77 8.30 -5.54 8.54
C ALA A 77 8.04 -5.48 7.01
N GLY A 78 8.34 -4.36 6.37
CA GLY A 78 8.16 -4.19 4.93
C GLY A 78 6.70 -4.27 4.45
N SER A 79 5.73 -3.88 5.25
CA SER A 79 4.27 -3.96 5.06
C SER A 79 3.58 -5.18 5.69
N VAL A 80 4.30 -6.22 6.08
CA VAL A 80 3.73 -7.49 6.57
C VAL A 80 2.79 -7.29 7.76
N ILE A 81 3.11 -6.39 8.69
CA ILE A 81 2.30 -6.15 9.91
C ILE A 81 0.89 -5.64 9.53
N GLY A 82 0.80 -4.65 8.67
CA GLY A 82 -0.47 -4.07 8.24
C GLY A 82 -1.31 -5.03 7.41
N ILE A 83 -0.68 -5.76 6.48
CA ILE A 83 -1.37 -6.74 5.63
C ILE A 83 -1.92 -7.88 6.49
N ARG A 84 -1.13 -8.40 7.43
CA ARG A 84 -1.58 -9.44 8.37
C ARG A 84 -2.75 -8.97 9.25
N ALA A 85 -2.75 -7.71 9.66
CA ALA A 85 -3.86 -7.14 10.41
C ALA A 85 -5.14 -7.06 9.57
N ALA A 86 -5.04 -6.69 8.30
CA ALA A 86 -6.16 -6.68 7.37
C ALA A 86 -6.70 -8.09 7.08
N ALA A 87 -5.80 -9.08 6.89
CA ALA A 87 -6.19 -10.48 6.68
C ALA A 87 -6.98 -11.10 7.85
N LYS A 88 -6.80 -10.56 9.06
CA LYS A 88 -7.51 -11.01 10.27
C LYS A 88 -8.79 -10.22 10.57
N ALA A 89 -9.07 -9.19 9.79
CA ALA A 89 -10.29 -8.41 9.95
C ALA A 89 -11.52 -9.20 9.50
N ALA A 90 -12.70 -8.82 10.00
CA ALA A 90 -13.95 -9.41 9.54
C ALA A 90 -14.15 -9.16 8.03
N PRO A 91 -14.61 -10.16 7.25
CA PRO A 91 -14.83 -10.01 5.82
C PRO A 91 -16.18 -9.35 5.51
N ASP A 92 -16.49 -8.25 6.19
CA ASP A 92 -17.76 -7.53 6.13
C ASP A 92 -17.71 -6.25 5.26
N GLY A 93 -16.57 -5.99 4.62
CA GLY A 93 -16.34 -4.83 3.77
C GLY A 93 -15.95 -3.55 4.50
N TYR A 94 -15.98 -3.52 5.85
CA TYR A 94 -15.62 -2.33 6.63
C TYR A 94 -14.13 -2.17 6.89
N THR A 95 -13.33 -3.16 6.54
CA THR A 95 -11.86 -3.05 6.53
C THR A 95 -11.35 -3.35 5.14
N ILE A 96 -10.73 -2.35 4.52
CA ILE A 96 -10.11 -2.48 3.20
C ILE A 96 -8.61 -2.26 3.30
N LEU A 97 -7.85 -2.90 2.44
CA LEU A 97 -6.39 -2.84 2.41
C LEU A 97 -5.91 -2.17 1.13
N MET A 98 -4.99 -1.24 1.25
CA MET A 98 -4.23 -0.71 0.12
C MET A 98 -2.84 -1.36 0.07
N ALA A 99 -2.73 -2.47 -0.64
CA ALA A 99 -1.47 -3.20 -0.79
C ALA A 99 -0.65 -2.71 -2.00
N THR A 100 0.62 -3.07 -2.02
CA THR A 100 1.51 -2.94 -3.18
C THR A 100 1.91 -4.32 -3.69
N THR A 101 2.48 -4.38 -4.89
CA THR A 101 2.97 -5.64 -5.49
C THR A 101 4.01 -6.36 -4.61
N GLY A 102 4.75 -5.64 -3.76
CA GLY A 102 5.66 -6.22 -2.77
C GLY A 102 4.98 -7.15 -1.76
N ALA A 103 3.66 -7.01 -1.56
CA ALA A 103 2.90 -7.88 -0.65
C ALA A 103 2.95 -9.37 -1.02
N GLY A 104 3.08 -9.68 -2.32
CA GLY A 104 3.15 -11.06 -2.82
C GLY A 104 4.55 -11.67 -2.82
N VAL A 105 5.60 -10.90 -2.49
CA VAL A 105 7.00 -11.35 -2.61
C VAL A 105 7.61 -11.69 -1.24
N SER A 106 6.89 -11.47 -0.15
CA SER A 106 7.38 -11.71 1.21
C SER A 106 7.44 -13.21 1.51
N ALA A 107 8.60 -13.67 1.97
CA ALA A 107 8.72 -15.07 2.42
C ALA A 107 8.03 -15.24 3.79
N ASN A 108 7.15 -16.25 3.90
CA ASN A 108 6.41 -16.57 5.14
C ASN A 108 5.73 -15.36 5.82
N PRO A 109 4.89 -14.57 5.11
CA PRO A 109 4.34 -13.35 5.67
C PRO A 109 3.23 -13.62 6.72
N GLY A 110 2.73 -14.86 6.82
CA GLY A 110 1.61 -15.25 7.68
C GLY A 110 0.25 -14.76 7.16
N TYR A 111 0.14 -14.57 5.85
CA TYR A 111 -1.08 -14.35 5.06
C TYR A 111 -0.87 -14.88 3.64
N ASP A 112 -1.97 -15.15 2.94
CA ASP A 112 -1.97 -15.45 1.50
C ASP A 112 -2.70 -14.31 0.77
N ILE A 113 -1.97 -13.51 -0.02
CA ILE A 113 -2.53 -12.32 -0.66
C ILE A 113 -3.62 -12.65 -1.69
N ILE A 114 -3.70 -13.89 -2.15
CA ILE A 114 -4.69 -14.33 -3.13
C ILE A 114 -5.92 -14.94 -2.45
N LYS A 115 -5.71 -15.71 -1.35
CA LYS A 115 -6.78 -16.45 -0.68
C LYS A 115 -7.46 -15.64 0.42
N ASP A 116 -6.70 -14.81 1.14
CA ASP A 116 -7.22 -14.09 2.31
C ASP A 116 -7.88 -12.75 1.94
N PHE A 117 -7.83 -12.35 0.66
CA PHE A 117 -8.37 -11.07 0.22
C PHE A 117 -9.23 -11.19 -1.03
N ALA A 118 -10.33 -10.44 -1.06
CA ALA A 118 -11.10 -10.18 -2.26
C ALA A 118 -10.54 -8.94 -2.98
N PRO A 119 -9.97 -9.04 -4.20
CA PRO A 119 -9.42 -7.89 -4.90
C PRO A 119 -10.53 -6.95 -5.38
N ILE A 120 -10.38 -5.65 -5.09
CA ILE A 120 -11.33 -4.61 -5.54
C ILE A 120 -10.88 -4.04 -6.89
N GLY A 121 -9.60 -3.65 -7.01
CA GLY A 121 -9.06 -3.12 -8.25
C GLY A 121 -7.68 -2.50 -8.11
N LEU A 122 -7.07 -2.20 -9.26
CA LEU A 122 -5.81 -1.47 -9.34
C LEU A 122 -6.11 0.03 -9.26
N ILE A 123 -5.59 0.70 -8.23
CA ILE A 123 -5.84 2.12 -7.99
C ILE A 123 -4.86 2.99 -8.76
N ALA A 124 -3.56 2.67 -8.70
CA ALA A 124 -2.50 3.45 -9.31
C ALA A 124 -1.23 2.62 -9.50
N SER A 125 -0.41 3.03 -10.45
CA SER A 125 0.97 2.58 -10.58
C SER A 125 1.91 3.68 -10.08
N ILE A 126 2.72 3.36 -9.08
CA ILE A 126 3.69 4.28 -8.51
C ILE A 126 5.07 3.93 -9.06
N PRO A 127 5.64 4.77 -9.93
CA PRO A 127 6.96 4.47 -10.49
C PRO A 127 8.05 4.62 -9.43
N ILE A 128 9.01 3.70 -9.47
CA ILE A 128 10.27 3.81 -8.74
C ILE A 128 11.19 4.73 -9.52
N THR A 129 11.86 5.60 -8.82
CA THR A 129 12.82 6.54 -9.40
C THR A 129 14.17 6.41 -8.69
N VAL A 130 15.24 6.55 -9.46
CA VAL A 130 16.57 6.76 -8.93
C VAL A 130 16.75 8.26 -8.74
N GLN A 131 16.99 8.65 -7.52
CA GLN A 131 17.06 10.05 -7.08
C GLN A 131 18.44 10.33 -6.51
N ALA A 132 18.91 11.58 -6.63
CA ALA A 132 20.17 11.98 -6.06
C ALA A 132 20.06 13.36 -5.39
N ASN A 133 20.87 13.59 -4.35
CA ASN A 133 21.07 14.92 -3.81
C ASN A 133 21.76 15.79 -4.88
N PRO A 134 21.42 17.09 -5.01
CA PRO A 134 22.06 17.98 -5.97
C PRO A 134 23.57 18.09 -5.84
N ALA A 135 24.14 17.93 -4.64
CA ALA A 135 25.59 17.94 -4.40
C ALA A 135 26.30 16.68 -4.95
N ALA A 136 25.56 15.59 -5.20
CA ALA A 136 26.16 14.40 -5.81
C ALA A 136 26.52 14.69 -7.28
N PRO A 137 27.75 14.38 -7.72
CA PRO A 137 28.22 14.64 -9.09
C PRO A 137 27.70 13.59 -10.07
N VAL A 138 26.37 13.34 -10.06
CA VAL A 138 25.71 12.32 -10.87
C VAL A 138 24.54 12.92 -11.64
N ASN A 139 24.39 12.59 -12.91
CA ASN A 139 23.29 12.99 -13.80
C ASN A 139 22.73 11.81 -14.60
N SER A 140 23.35 10.63 -14.48
CA SER A 140 22.96 9.40 -15.16
C SER A 140 23.22 8.18 -14.27
N LEU A 141 22.66 7.01 -14.64
CA LEU A 141 22.97 5.75 -13.96
C LEU A 141 24.44 5.37 -14.10
N SER A 142 25.08 5.68 -15.24
CA SER A 142 26.51 5.47 -15.47
C SER A 142 27.36 6.31 -14.53
N ASP A 143 26.96 7.54 -14.20
CA ASP A 143 27.67 8.37 -13.22
C ASP A 143 27.58 7.76 -11.81
N ILE A 144 26.45 7.16 -11.45
CA ILE A 144 26.28 6.45 -10.18
C ILE A 144 27.24 5.25 -10.11
N VAL A 145 27.36 4.46 -11.19
CA VAL A 145 28.31 3.35 -11.27
C VAL A 145 29.75 3.85 -11.15
N ALA A 146 30.08 4.93 -11.85
CA ALA A 146 31.41 5.54 -11.80
C ALA A 146 31.74 6.10 -10.40
N MET A 147 30.75 6.70 -9.72
CA MET A 147 30.87 7.17 -8.36
C MET A 147 31.08 6.02 -7.38
N ALA A 148 30.34 4.92 -7.52
CA ALA A 148 30.51 3.73 -6.69
C ALA A 148 31.92 3.16 -6.77
N LYS A 149 32.49 3.08 -7.99
CA LYS A 149 33.87 2.62 -8.21
C LYS A 149 34.94 3.52 -7.60
N LYS A 150 34.65 4.81 -7.44
CA LYS A 150 35.59 5.81 -6.86
C LYS A 150 35.44 5.99 -5.37
N THR A 151 34.37 5.48 -4.77
CA THR A 151 34.09 5.64 -3.34
C THR A 151 34.71 4.49 -2.57
N PRO A 152 35.70 4.71 -1.70
CA PRO A 152 36.26 3.65 -0.85
C PRO A 152 35.15 3.02 0.01
N GLY A 153 35.04 1.69 0.00
CA GLY A 153 33.98 0.97 0.72
C GLY A 153 32.63 0.97 0.01
N GLY A 154 32.55 1.46 -1.25
CA GLY A 154 31.35 1.48 -2.07
C GLY A 154 30.43 2.68 -1.82
N LEU A 155 29.45 2.86 -2.71
CA LEU A 155 28.47 3.92 -2.64
C LEU A 155 27.29 3.50 -1.74
N THR A 156 26.95 4.33 -0.76
CA THR A 156 25.73 4.12 0.04
C THR A 156 24.48 4.57 -0.72
N VAL A 157 23.51 3.69 -0.84
CA VAL A 157 22.23 3.93 -1.51
C VAL A 157 21.07 3.67 -0.56
N GLY A 158 20.16 4.62 -0.45
CA GLY A 158 18.97 4.52 0.39
C GLY A 158 17.79 3.86 -0.30
N THR A 159 17.07 3.00 0.42
CA THR A 159 15.80 2.42 -0.03
C THR A 159 14.84 2.22 1.15
N PRO A 160 13.52 2.08 0.92
CA PRO A 160 12.64 1.42 1.88
C PRO A 160 13.07 -0.03 2.09
N PRO A 161 12.66 -0.71 3.19
CA PRO A 161 13.14 -2.05 3.50
C PRO A 161 12.52 -3.11 2.57
N PRO A 162 13.14 -4.33 2.47
CA PRO A 162 12.50 -5.44 1.79
C PRO A 162 11.15 -5.80 2.44
N PRO A 163 10.18 -6.35 1.70
CA PRO A 163 10.25 -6.79 0.30
C PRO A 163 9.76 -5.72 -0.71
N THR A 164 10.07 -4.45 -0.51
CA THR A 164 9.62 -3.40 -1.45
C THR A 164 10.32 -3.49 -2.81
N LEU A 165 9.61 -3.09 -3.87
CA LEU A 165 10.20 -3.04 -5.21
C LEU A 165 11.36 -2.04 -5.31
N ASN A 166 11.40 -1.01 -4.47
CA ASN A 166 12.51 -0.09 -4.36
C ASN A 166 13.79 -0.81 -3.96
N TYR A 167 13.72 -1.66 -2.92
CA TYR A 167 14.85 -2.47 -2.47
C TYR A 167 15.29 -3.44 -3.55
N LEU A 168 14.34 -4.16 -4.16
CA LEU A 168 14.62 -5.09 -5.26
C LEU A 168 15.24 -4.38 -6.46
N GLY A 169 14.80 -3.15 -6.77
CA GLY A 169 15.39 -2.33 -7.83
C GLY A 169 16.85 -1.95 -7.56
N ALA A 170 17.18 -1.64 -6.31
CA ALA A 170 18.57 -1.35 -5.91
C ALA A 170 19.45 -2.61 -5.96
N GLU A 171 18.95 -3.76 -5.51
CA GLU A 171 19.66 -5.05 -5.62
C GLU A 171 19.87 -5.46 -7.09
N LEU A 172 18.85 -5.29 -7.92
CA LEU A 172 18.96 -5.55 -9.35
C LEU A 172 20.01 -4.63 -10.00
N PHE A 173 19.99 -3.32 -9.67
CA PHE A 173 21.01 -2.38 -10.16
C PHE A 173 22.41 -2.85 -9.77
N LYS A 174 22.62 -3.22 -8.50
CA LYS A 174 23.90 -3.75 -8.00
C LYS A 174 24.33 -5.01 -8.77
N SER A 175 23.41 -5.95 -8.96
CA SER A 175 23.68 -7.21 -9.67
C SER A 175 24.04 -7.01 -11.14
N LEU A 176 23.28 -6.16 -11.86
CA LEU A 176 23.48 -5.91 -13.29
C LEU A 176 24.73 -5.10 -13.60
N THR A 177 25.12 -4.19 -12.70
CA THR A 177 26.24 -3.27 -12.95
C THR A 177 27.55 -3.71 -12.33
N GLY A 178 27.52 -4.67 -11.39
CA GLY A 178 28.67 -5.03 -10.56
C GLY A 178 29.20 -3.88 -9.70
N ALA A 179 28.39 -2.81 -9.50
CA ALA A 179 28.80 -1.66 -8.70
C ALA A 179 28.86 -2.04 -7.21
N GLU A 180 29.91 -1.59 -6.53
CA GLU A 180 30.00 -1.72 -5.08
C GLU A 180 29.05 -0.75 -4.39
N VAL A 181 27.87 -1.25 -4.04
CA VAL A 181 26.80 -0.47 -3.41
C VAL A 181 26.45 -1.09 -2.07
N THR A 182 26.44 -0.27 -1.03
CA THR A 182 25.90 -0.60 0.29
C THR A 182 24.48 -0.07 0.40
N ILE A 183 23.50 -0.97 0.55
CA ILE A 183 22.09 -0.58 0.66
C ILE A 183 21.73 -0.32 2.11
N VAL A 184 21.28 0.92 2.41
CA VAL A 184 20.76 1.32 3.71
C VAL A 184 19.25 1.43 3.63
N THR A 185 18.55 0.76 4.56
CA THR A 185 17.10 0.71 4.58
C THR A 185 16.50 1.72 5.54
N TYR A 186 15.46 2.41 5.08
CA TYR A 186 14.69 3.39 5.82
C TYR A 186 13.31 2.83 6.18
N LYS A 187 12.70 3.31 7.26
CA LYS A 187 11.36 2.86 7.68
C LYS A 187 10.25 3.19 6.67
N GLY A 188 10.56 3.95 5.62
CA GLY A 188 9.64 4.31 4.53
C GLY A 188 10.22 5.39 3.62
N THR A 189 9.45 5.78 2.60
CA THR A 189 9.88 6.77 1.59
C THR A 189 9.97 8.20 2.11
N GLY A 190 9.21 8.55 3.15
CA GLY A 190 9.25 9.89 3.78
C GLY A 190 10.61 10.19 4.46
N PRO A 191 11.03 9.41 5.46
CA PRO A 191 12.35 9.57 6.10
C PRO A 191 13.50 9.51 5.10
N LEU A 192 13.43 8.60 4.10
CA LEU A 192 14.42 8.53 3.02
C LEU A 192 14.52 9.83 2.22
N THR A 193 13.36 10.44 1.88
CA THR A 193 13.33 11.71 1.16
C THR A 193 13.96 12.83 1.97
N ASN A 194 13.70 12.88 3.27
CA ASN A 194 14.29 13.90 4.16
C ASN A 194 15.80 13.80 4.22
N ASP A 195 16.35 12.61 4.38
CA ASP A 195 17.80 12.38 4.44
C ASP A 195 18.47 12.64 3.08
N LEU A 196 17.78 12.33 1.99
CA LEU A 196 18.25 12.66 0.64
C LEU A 196 18.32 14.18 0.42
N VAL A 197 17.31 14.94 0.86
CA VAL A 197 17.30 16.41 0.80
C VAL A 197 18.38 16.98 1.71
N GLY A 198 18.55 16.42 2.92
CA GLY A 198 19.57 16.84 3.89
C GLY A 198 21.00 16.49 3.49
N GLY A 199 21.21 15.67 2.44
CA GLY A 199 22.54 15.24 2.03
C GLY A 199 23.17 14.17 2.93
N HIS A 200 22.39 13.56 3.84
CA HIS A 200 22.84 12.43 4.67
C HIS A 200 23.00 11.16 3.83
N ILE A 201 22.30 11.08 2.72
CA ILE A 201 22.50 10.09 1.68
C ILE A 201 22.51 10.75 0.31
N MET A 202 23.38 10.28 -0.59
CA MET A 202 23.58 10.93 -1.89
C MET A 202 22.71 10.36 -3.00
N VAL A 203 22.36 9.07 -2.93
CA VAL A 203 21.56 8.36 -3.95
C VAL A 203 20.49 7.52 -3.27
N ALA A 204 19.31 7.47 -3.86
CA ALA A 204 18.19 6.69 -3.35
C ALA A 204 17.37 6.05 -4.47
N PHE A 205 16.90 4.83 -4.24
CA PHE A 205 15.80 4.21 -4.99
C PHE A 205 14.51 4.48 -4.23
N ASN A 206 13.72 5.42 -4.71
CA ASN A 206 12.57 5.94 -3.99
C ASN A 206 11.34 6.02 -4.91
N THR A 207 10.15 6.22 -4.34
CA THR A 207 8.95 6.51 -5.12
C THR A 207 8.89 7.99 -5.49
N LEU A 208 8.23 8.29 -6.61
CA LEU A 208 8.15 9.67 -7.11
C LEU A 208 7.26 10.60 -6.26
N PRO A 209 6.06 10.20 -5.78
CA PRO A 209 5.11 11.13 -5.16
C PRO A 209 5.68 11.99 -4.02
N PRO A 210 6.36 11.46 -2.99
CA PRO A 210 6.89 12.28 -1.91
C PRO A 210 8.06 13.18 -2.32
N ALA A 211 8.67 12.92 -3.47
CA ALA A 211 9.83 13.67 -3.96
C ALA A 211 9.47 14.79 -4.96
N ILE A 212 8.24 14.82 -5.50
CA ILE A 212 7.86 15.74 -6.60
C ILE A 212 8.14 17.19 -6.25
N SER A 213 7.68 17.66 -5.09
CA SER A 213 7.88 19.06 -4.67
C SER A 213 9.37 19.41 -4.49
N ASN A 214 10.17 18.47 -3.97
CA ASN A 214 11.61 18.65 -3.79
C ASN A 214 12.35 18.63 -5.13
N ILE A 215 11.91 17.82 -6.09
CA ILE A 215 12.45 17.81 -7.45
C ILE A 215 12.14 19.13 -8.16
N GLN A 216 10.90 19.62 -8.05
CA GLN A 216 10.50 20.90 -8.62
C GLN A 216 11.24 22.09 -8.01
N ALA A 217 11.56 22.02 -6.72
CA ALA A 217 12.34 23.00 -6.00
C ALA A 217 13.86 22.86 -6.23
N GLY A 218 14.33 21.88 -7.01
CA GLY A 218 15.76 21.63 -7.24
C GLY A 218 16.51 21.05 -6.05
N LYS A 219 15.82 20.58 -5.01
CA LYS A 219 16.40 19.96 -3.81
C LYS A 219 16.71 18.48 -3.99
N ILE A 220 16.22 17.86 -5.03
CA ILE A 220 16.48 16.46 -5.44
C ILE A 220 16.61 16.43 -6.96
N LYS A 221 17.60 15.69 -7.48
CA LYS A 221 17.70 15.34 -8.90
C LYS A 221 16.99 14.01 -9.13
N ALA A 222 16.10 13.94 -10.14
CA ALA A 222 15.55 12.69 -10.65
C ALA A 222 16.46 12.17 -11.77
N ILE A 223 17.19 11.10 -11.50
CA ILE A 223 18.20 10.55 -12.43
C ILE A 223 17.56 9.62 -13.44
N ALA A 224 16.73 8.68 -12.98
CA ALA A 224 16.09 7.68 -13.82
C ALA A 224 14.73 7.28 -13.25
N VAL A 225 13.90 6.66 -14.09
CA VAL A 225 12.64 6.02 -13.71
C VAL A 225 12.67 4.57 -14.15
N CYS A 226 12.23 3.68 -13.25
CA CYS A 226 12.04 2.26 -13.55
C CYS A 226 10.68 2.06 -14.22
N ALA A 227 10.56 2.48 -15.46
CA ALA A 227 9.35 2.36 -16.28
C ALA A 227 9.73 2.26 -17.75
N THR A 228 8.82 1.72 -18.57
CA THR A 228 9.03 1.55 -20.02
C THR A 228 8.98 2.87 -20.81
N ALA A 229 8.46 3.95 -20.18
CA ALA A 229 8.35 5.27 -20.79
C ALA A 229 8.74 6.37 -19.80
N ARG A 230 9.15 7.53 -20.32
CA ARG A 230 9.39 8.73 -19.50
C ARG A 230 8.10 9.25 -18.90
N LEU A 231 8.15 9.66 -17.64
CA LEU A 231 6.99 10.26 -16.98
C LEU A 231 6.87 11.74 -17.32
N ALA A 232 5.65 12.21 -17.55
CA ALA A 232 5.37 13.61 -17.85
C ALA A 232 5.87 14.59 -16.74
N ALA A 233 5.85 14.16 -15.48
CA ALA A 233 6.39 14.93 -14.35
C ALA A 233 7.92 15.15 -14.43
N GLN A 234 8.67 14.19 -14.98
CA GLN A 234 10.12 14.30 -15.18
C GLN A 234 10.47 15.08 -16.45
N ALA A 235 9.64 15.01 -17.50
CA ALA A 235 9.86 15.75 -18.73
C ALA A 235 9.88 17.27 -18.52
N ARG A 236 9.18 17.78 -17.50
CA ARG A 236 9.19 19.20 -17.14
C ARG A 236 10.44 19.63 -16.38
N SER A 237 11.08 18.77 -15.60
CA SER A 237 12.31 19.10 -14.88
C SER A 237 13.56 19.08 -15.78
N ALA A 238 13.55 18.21 -16.80
CA ALA A 238 14.65 18.13 -17.79
C ALA A 238 14.66 19.28 -18.84
N ARG A 239 13.61 20.10 -18.87
CA ARG A 239 13.47 21.22 -19.83
C ARG A 239 13.80 22.60 -19.25
N ARG A 240 14.47 22.72 -18.12
CA ARG A 240 15.03 24.03 -17.72
C ARG A 240 16.42 24.16 -18.35
N PRO A 241 16.60 24.95 -19.42
CA PRO A 241 17.91 25.41 -19.84
C PRO A 241 18.47 26.26 -18.70
N GLY A 242 19.75 26.06 -18.33
CA GLY A 242 20.51 26.96 -17.52
C GLY A 242 20.73 28.30 -18.22
#